data_51fd1866e6c68526846f4f92043e269f
#
_entry.id   51fd1866e6c68526846f4f92043e269f
#
_cell.length_a   1.000
_cell.length_b   1.000
_cell.length_c   1.000
_cell.angle_alpha   90.00
_cell.angle_beta   90.00
_cell.angle_gamma   90.00
#
_symmetry.space_group_name_H-M   'P 1'
#
loop_
_entity.id
_entity.type
_entity.pdbx_description
1 polymer ?
#
loop_
_entity_poly.entity_id
_entity_poly.type
_entity_poly.pdbx_seq_one_letter_code
_entity_poly.pdbx_strand_id
1 'polypeptide(L)'
;MDHHVRRRALAARLGDLDVDALLVTRLVNVRYLTGFTGSNAQVLVTTNDAEFMTDGRYGEQSRREVGDLERHTYAQDYRDLLAGRVASAGFGRLGFESDDVTVATHGRLTAALPGVDLVPVTGAVEALRAVKDDEERELIRRAQAATDAAFEDVLDLLAVGISEEQVARHLERLLRDEGADGVSFDSIVAFGENAAEPHHEPSHRQLEEGDIVKLDFGGLVEGYHADMNRTVAFGSLASELRKMHDVIREAQQSGIDAVRAGATGTEVDAAARQVIEGAGFGDRFVHGTGHGVGLEIHEAPWIGRSKDEPLPSGAVVTVEPGIYVAGLGGVRIEDMVEVTDDGGRVIGTSTRDLIEL
;
A
#
# COMPACT_ATOMS: atom_id res chain seq x y z
N MET A 1 -5.68 -15.64 -9.55
CA MET A 1 -6.33 -15.26 -8.25
C MET A 1 -7.74 -15.84 -8.18
N ASP A 2 -8.09 -16.51 -7.08
CA ASP A 2 -9.42 -17.11 -6.91
C ASP A 2 -10.36 -16.16 -6.16
N HIS A 3 -11.06 -15.31 -6.90
CA HIS A 3 -12.02 -14.36 -6.34
C HIS A 3 -13.22 -15.03 -5.67
N HIS A 4 -13.58 -16.25 -6.08
CA HIS A 4 -14.67 -17.01 -5.44
C HIS A 4 -14.29 -17.40 -4.01
N VAL A 5 -13.05 -17.86 -3.77
CA VAL A 5 -12.56 -18.18 -2.42
C VAL A 5 -12.60 -16.93 -1.53
N ARG A 6 -12.20 -15.76 -2.05
CA ARG A 6 -12.21 -14.49 -1.32
C ARG A 6 -13.63 -14.06 -0.93
N ARG A 7 -14.60 -14.15 -1.85
CA ARG A 7 -16.02 -13.87 -1.55
C ARG A 7 -16.57 -14.82 -0.51
N ARG A 8 -16.25 -16.11 -0.58
CA ARG A 8 -16.68 -17.10 0.43
C ARG A 8 -16.08 -16.80 1.80
N ALA A 9 -14.82 -16.40 1.86
CA ALA A 9 -14.18 -16.00 3.11
C ALA A 9 -14.86 -14.78 3.74
N LEU A 10 -15.27 -13.79 2.92
CA LEU A 10 -16.05 -12.64 3.38
C LEU A 10 -17.45 -13.06 3.83
N ALA A 11 -18.15 -13.88 3.04
CA ALA A 11 -19.49 -14.40 3.36
C ALA A 11 -19.53 -15.13 4.70
N ALA A 12 -18.50 -15.90 5.03
CA ALA A 12 -18.39 -16.61 6.31
C ALA A 12 -18.31 -15.67 7.53
N ARG A 13 -17.93 -14.40 7.33
CA ARG A 13 -17.81 -13.40 8.41
C ARG A 13 -19.11 -12.63 8.65
N LEU A 14 -20.10 -12.70 7.77
CA LEU A 14 -21.33 -11.91 7.88
C LEU A 14 -22.10 -12.18 9.19
N GLY A 15 -22.06 -13.42 9.68
CA GLY A 15 -22.66 -13.78 10.97
C GLY A 15 -22.00 -13.07 12.16
N ASP A 16 -20.68 -12.98 12.16
CA ASP A 16 -19.91 -12.29 13.21
C ASP A 16 -20.11 -10.76 13.14
N LEU A 17 -20.39 -10.25 11.92
CA LEU A 17 -20.69 -8.83 11.68
C LEU A 17 -22.15 -8.48 11.98
N ASP A 18 -22.99 -9.48 12.31
CA ASP A 18 -24.42 -9.33 12.59
C ASP A 18 -25.19 -8.63 11.44
N VAL A 19 -24.94 -9.07 10.19
CA VAL A 19 -25.58 -8.55 8.97
C VAL A 19 -26.04 -9.69 8.06
N ASP A 20 -27.13 -9.47 7.32
CA ASP A 20 -27.65 -10.41 6.33
C ASP A 20 -26.83 -10.40 5.03
N ALA A 21 -26.28 -9.23 4.69
CA ALA A 21 -25.45 -9.00 3.52
C ALA A 21 -24.51 -7.82 3.76
N LEU A 22 -23.41 -7.75 2.97
CA LEU A 22 -22.47 -6.62 2.97
C LEU A 22 -22.45 -5.98 1.58
N LEU A 23 -22.71 -4.68 1.52
CA LEU A 23 -22.53 -3.85 0.35
C LEU A 23 -21.09 -3.35 0.32
N VAL A 24 -20.30 -3.81 -0.65
CA VAL A 24 -18.93 -3.39 -0.92
C VAL A 24 -18.95 -2.32 -2.01
N THR A 25 -18.43 -1.14 -1.72
CA THR A 25 -18.42 0.04 -2.60
C THR A 25 -17.02 0.54 -2.91
N ARG A 26 -16.05 0.29 -2.03
CA ARG A 26 -14.65 0.68 -2.23
C ARG A 26 -14.07 -0.09 -3.40
N LEU A 27 -13.66 0.62 -4.46
CA LEU A 27 -13.28 0.01 -5.73
C LEU A 27 -12.11 -0.97 -5.61
N VAL A 28 -11.16 -0.71 -4.72
CA VAL A 28 -10.06 -1.65 -4.46
C VAL A 28 -10.57 -2.97 -3.86
N ASN A 29 -11.58 -2.91 -2.98
CA ASN A 29 -12.22 -4.09 -2.41
C ASN A 29 -13.10 -4.82 -3.43
N VAL A 30 -13.79 -4.07 -4.29
CA VAL A 30 -14.49 -4.64 -5.46
C VAL A 30 -13.50 -5.40 -6.34
N ARG A 31 -12.34 -4.79 -6.66
CA ARG A 31 -11.28 -5.46 -7.44
C ARG A 31 -10.78 -6.72 -6.75
N TYR A 32 -10.50 -6.67 -5.45
CA TYR A 32 -10.06 -7.81 -4.67
C TYR A 32 -11.04 -8.99 -4.76
N LEU A 33 -12.35 -8.70 -4.69
CA LEU A 33 -13.40 -9.71 -4.68
C LEU A 33 -13.81 -10.22 -6.07
N THR A 34 -13.51 -9.47 -7.15
CA THR A 34 -14.07 -9.77 -8.48
C THR A 34 -13.08 -9.72 -9.63
N GLY A 35 -11.91 -9.11 -9.44
CA GLY A 35 -10.96 -8.81 -10.50
C GLY A 35 -11.33 -7.59 -11.35
N PHE A 36 -12.45 -6.93 -11.10
CA PHE A 36 -12.91 -5.79 -11.89
C PHE A 36 -12.00 -4.56 -11.70
N THR A 37 -11.58 -3.97 -12.83
CA THR A 37 -10.62 -2.85 -12.86
C THR A 37 -11.24 -1.50 -13.24
N GLY A 38 -12.56 -1.44 -13.45
CA GLY A 38 -13.25 -0.21 -13.80
C GLY A 38 -13.46 0.74 -12.63
N SER A 39 -13.84 1.99 -12.93
CA SER A 39 -13.95 3.07 -11.94
C SER A 39 -15.35 3.23 -11.32
N ASN A 40 -16.28 2.29 -11.55
CA ASN A 40 -17.61 2.32 -10.92
C ASN A 40 -18.21 0.92 -10.85
N ALA A 41 -18.30 0.38 -9.64
CA ALA A 41 -18.97 -0.88 -9.36
C ALA A 41 -19.29 -1.02 -7.87
N GLN A 42 -20.22 -1.91 -7.56
CA GLN A 42 -20.57 -2.36 -6.22
C GLN A 42 -20.70 -3.89 -6.22
N VAL A 43 -20.45 -4.51 -5.08
CA VAL A 43 -20.69 -5.93 -4.86
C VAL A 43 -21.61 -6.10 -3.64
N LEU A 44 -22.70 -6.83 -3.80
CA LEU A 44 -23.53 -7.27 -2.68
C LEU A 44 -23.13 -8.70 -2.33
N VAL A 45 -22.51 -8.91 -1.19
CA VAL A 45 -22.10 -10.23 -0.71
C VAL A 45 -23.11 -10.72 0.33
N THR A 46 -23.64 -11.90 0.12
CA THR A 46 -24.55 -12.60 1.02
C THR A 46 -23.90 -13.88 1.56
N THR A 47 -24.54 -14.59 2.47
CA THR A 47 -24.01 -15.85 3.01
C THR A 47 -23.84 -16.95 1.95
N ASN A 48 -24.59 -16.90 0.85
CA ASN A 48 -24.63 -17.97 -0.13
C ASN A 48 -24.18 -17.54 -1.53
N ASP A 49 -24.15 -16.24 -1.83
CA ASP A 49 -23.91 -15.71 -3.17
C ASP A 49 -23.31 -14.30 -3.12
N ALA A 50 -22.92 -13.81 -4.28
CA ALA A 50 -22.53 -12.41 -4.46
C ALA A 50 -23.02 -11.91 -5.81
N GLU A 51 -23.42 -10.64 -5.87
CA GLU A 51 -23.91 -9.99 -7.07
C GLU A 51 -23.07 -8.77 -7.40
N PHE A 52 -22.72 -8.63 -8.67
CA PHE A 52 -21.93 -7.49 -9.16
C PHE A 52 -22.85 -6.47 -9.82
N MET A 53 -22.70 -5.20 -9.47
CA MET A 53 -23.47 -4.08 -10.02
C MET A 53 -22.53 -3.05 -10.62
N THR A 54 -22.85 -2.55 -11.83
CA THR A 54 -22.10 -1.48 -12.48
C THR A 54 -23.00 -0.67 -13.39
N ASP A 55 -22.53 0.43 -13.97
CA ASP A 55 -23.27 1.21 -14.96
C ASP A 55 -23.00 0.78 -16.40
N GLY A 56 -23.75 1.36 -17.33
CA GLY A 56 -23.70 1.00 -18.76
C GLY A 56 -22.33 1.19 -19.42
N ARG A 57 -21.44 2.03 -18.88
CA ARG A 57 -20.08 2.25 -19.42
C ARG A 57 -19.21 1.00 -19.32
N TYR A 58 -19.48 0.17 -18.33
CA TYR A 58 -18.68 -1.02 -18.01
C TYR A 58 -19.32 -2.35 -18.40
N GLY A 59 -20.39 -2.33 -19.21
CA GLY A 59 -21.10 -3.54 -19.60
C GLY A 59 -20.21 -4.58 -20.29
N GLU A 60 -19.37 -4.16 -21.25
CA GLU A 60 -18.44 -5.08 -21.94
C GLU A 60 -17.24 -5.47 -21.08
N GLN A 61 -16.67 -4.50 -20.35
CA GLN A 61 -15.53 -4.77 -19.46
C GLN A 61 -15.91 -5.78 -18.37
N SER A 62 -17.05 -5.60 -17.72
CA SER A 62 -17.51 -6.52 -16.67
C SER A 62 -17.78 -7.94 -17.18
N ARG A 63 -18.23 -8.10 -18.46
CA ARG A 63 -18.39 -9.43 -19.06
C ARG A 63 -17.07 -10.18 -19.19
N ARG A 64 -16.00 -9.46 -19.46
CA ARG A 64 -14.66 -10.03 -19.62
C ARG A 64 -14.00 -10.32 -18.29
N GLU A 65 -14.17 -9.42 -17.30
CA GLU A 65 -13.43 -9.46 -16.02
C GLU A 65 -14.18 -10.18 -14.91
N VAL A 66 -15.52 -10.16 -14.93
CA VAL A 66 -16.39 -10.72 -13.87
C VAL A 66 -17.29 -11.81 -14.46
N GLY A 67 -16.65 -12.92 -14.89
CA GLY A 67 -17.35 -13.99 -15.59
C GLY A 67 -18.13 -14.95 -14.69
N ASP A 68 -17.84 -14.98 -13.42
CA ASP A 68 -18.30 -15.97 -12.43
C ASP A 68 -19.40 -15.43 -11.49
N LEU A 69 -19.88 -14.21 -11.70
CA LEU A 69 -20.96 -13.59 -10.91
C LEU A 69 -22.16 -13.19 -11.78
N GLU A 70 -23.34 -13.14 -11.15
CA GLU A 70 -24.48 -12.44 -11.72
C GLU A 70 -24.16 -10.95 -11.79
N ARG A 71 -24.29 -10.35 -13.02
CA ARG A 71 -23.94 -8.96 -13.28
C ARG A 71 -25.18 -8.17 -13.61
N HIS A 72 -25.35 -7.07 -12.90
CA HIS A 72 -26.47 -6.14 -13.10
C HIS A 72 -25.94 -4.79 -13.60
N THR A 73 -26.54 -4.29 -14.67
CA THR A 73 -26.23 -2.99 -15.19
C THR A 73 -27.37 -2.02 -14.87
N TYR A 74 -27.10 -0.97 -14.12
CA TYR A 74 -28.07 0.08 -13.82
C TYR A 74 -27.92 1.28 -14.76
N ALA A 75 -29.03 1.99 -15.01
CA ALA A 75 -29.04 3.13 -15.93
C ALA A 75 -28.65 4.46 -15.26
N GLN A 76 -29.04 4.67 -14.01
CA GLN A 76 -28.82 5.93 -13.29
C GLN A 76 -28.21 5.70 -11.91
N ASP A 77 -28.84 4.86 -11.08
CA ASP A 77 -28.47 4.69 -9.69
C ASP A 77 -28.52 3.21 -9.26
N TYR A 78 -27.43 2.72 -8.69
CA TYR A 78 -27.38 1.34 -8.18
C TYR A 78 -28.33 1.09 -7.00
N ARG A 79 -28.69 2.16 -6.26
CA ARG A 79 -29.54 2.04 -5.07
C ARG A 79 -30.97 1.55 -5.40
N ASP A 80 -31.49 1.87 -6.58
CA ASP A 80 -32.79 1.38 -7.02
C ASP A 80 -32.73 -0.14 -7.25
N LEU A 81 -31.65 -0.62 -7.87
CA LEU A 81 -31.38 -2.04 -8.05
C LEU A 81 -31.15 -2.73 -6.70
N LEU A 82 -30.31 -2.16 -5.84
CA LEU A 82 -30.03 -2.66 -4.49
C LEU A 82 -31.32 -2.79 -3.67
N ALA A 83 -32.20 -1.78 -3.69
CA ALA A 83 -33.48 -1.81 -2.97
C ALA A 83 -34.36 -2.98 -3.41
N GLY A 84 -34.43 -3.25 -4.71
CA GLY A 84 -35.14 -4.41 -5.26
C GLY A 84 -34.55 -5.75 -4.75
N ARG A 85 -33.22 -5.86 -4.73
CA ARG A 85 -32.52 -7.07 -4.27
C ARG A 85 -32.70 -7.30 -2.77
N VAL A 86 -32.50 -6.26 -1.95
CA VAL A 86 -32.70 -6.31 -0.50
C VAL A 86 -34.14 -6.71 -0.14
N ALA A 87 -35.13 -6.11 -0.81
CA ALA A 87 -36.53 -6.42 -0.58
C ALA A 87 -36.88 -7.87 -0.99
N SER A 88 -36.39 -8.33 -2.15
CA SER A 88 -36.63 -9.71 -2.63
C SER A 88 -36.04 -10.76 -1.72
N ALA A 89 -34.87 -10.48 -1.14
CA ALA A 89 -34.17 -11.40 -0.22
C ALA A 89 -34.72 -11.31 1.22
N GLY A 90 -35.49 -10.27 1.55
CA GLY A 90 -36.02 -10.06 2.89
C GLY A 90 -34.96 -9.67 3.92
N PHE A 91 -33.88 -9.01 3.47
CA PHE A 91 -32.81 -8.59 4.37
C PHE A 91 -33.29 -7.46 5.28
N GLY A 92 -33.08 -7.64 6.59
CA GLY A 92 -33.38 -6.67 7.61
C GLY A 92 -32.18 -5.81 8.03
N ARG A 93 -30.96 -6.34 7.84
CA ARG A 93 -29.70 -5.72 8.24
C ARG A 93 -28.69 -5.75 7.09
N LEU A 94 -28.34 -4.58 6.60
CA LEU A 94 -27.35 -4.44 5.52
C LEU A 94 -26.09 -3.77 6.03
N GLY A 95 -24.97 -4.52 6.00
CA GLY A 95 -23.65 -3.96 6.23
C GLY A 95 -23.21 -3.06 5.08
N PHE A 96 -22.44 -2.01 5.38
CA PHE A 96 -21.78 -1.15 4.40
C PHE A 96 -20.39 -0.75 4.87
N GLU A 97 -19.47 -0.49 3.95
CA GLU A 97 -18.09 -0.08 4.26
C GLU A 97 -18.08 1.35 4.84
N SER A 98 -17.83 1.46 6.15
CA SER A 98 -17.87 2.74 6.86
C SER A 98 -16.75 3.69 6.46
N ASP A 99 -15.62 3.15 6.00
CA ASP A 99 -14.45 3.93 5.59
C ASP A 99 -14.57 4.50 4.17
N ASP A 100 -15.54 4.01 3.37
CA ASP A 100 -15.79 4.45 1.99
C ASP A 100 -17.10 5.23 1.86
N VAL A 101 -18.15 4.78 2.53
CA VAL A 101 -19.49 5.39 2.41
C VAL A 101 -19.54 6.73 3.13
N THR A 102 -19.61 7.82 2.37
CA THR A 102 -19.73 9.17 2.93
C THR A 102 -21.08 9.38 3.64
N VAL A 103 -21.17 10.34 4.55
CA VAL A 103 -22.43 10.73 5.23
C VAL A 103 -23.55 11.01 4.22
N ALA A 104 -23.22 11.67 3.10
CA ALA A 104 -24.18 11.96 2.05
C ALA A 104 -24.67 10.69 1.32
N THR A 105 -23.78 9.71 1.10
CA THR A 105 -24.13 8.42 0.50
C THR A 105 -24.96 7.59 1.48
N HIS A 106 -24.61 7.56 2.76
CA HIS A 106 -25.37 6.90 3.80
C HIS A 106 -26.81 7.44 3.88
N GLY A 107 -27.00 8.78 3.85
CA GLY A 107 -28.33 9.36 3.84
C GLY A 107 -29.17 8.96 2.62
N ARG A 108 -28.55 8.82 1.45
CA ARG A 108 -29.22 8.32 0.24
C ARG A 108 -29.55 6.82 0.33
N LEU A 109 -28.67 6.00 0.92
CA LEU A 109 -28.95 4.59 1.18
C LEU A 109 -30.12 4.42 2.15
N THR A 110 -30.15 5.19 3.25
CA THR A 110 -31.26 5.19 4.20
C THR A 110 -32.59 5.54 3.53
N ALA A 111 -32.60 6.52 2.66
CA ALA A 111 -33.81 6.90 1.92
C ALA A 111 -34.27 5.84 0.92
N ALA A 112 -33.33 5.12 0.28
CA ALA A 112 -33.61 4.07 -0.70
C ALA A 112 -34.02 2.74 -0.06
N LEU A 113 -33.68 2.50 1.20
CA LEU A 113 -33.87 1.22 1.92
C LEU A 113 -34.71 1.41 3.20
N PRO A 114 -35.97 1.87 3.10
CA PRO A 114 -36.81 2.12 4.26
C PRO A 114 -37.07 0.81 5.03
N GLY A 115 -36.82 0.84 6.34
CA GLY A 115 -37.04 -0.31 7.22
C GLY A 115 -35.88 -1.31 7.28
N VAL A 116 -34.79 -1.05 6.56
CA VAL A 116 -33.53 -1.82 6.65
C VAL A 116 -32.59 -1.14 7.63
N ASP A 117 -32.02 -1.89 8.56
CA ASP A 117 -30.97 -1.41 9.45
C ASP A 117 -29.63 -1.38 8.71
N LEU A 118 -29.07 -0.17 8.54
CA LEU A 118 -27.76 0.01 7.89
C LEU A 118 -26.66 -0.07 8.93
N VAL A 119 -25.85 -1.12 8.88
CA VAL A 119 -24.81 -1.44 9.86
C VAL A 119 -23.45 -0.99 9.32
N PRO A 120 -22.73 -0.05 9.97
CA PRO A 120 -21.37 0.31 9.56
C PRO A 120 -20.41 -0.85 9.85
N VAL A 121 -19.67 -1.28 8.82
CA VAL A 121 -18.67 -2.35 8.90
C VAL A 121 -17.32 -1.76 8.52
N THR A 122 -16.32 -1.96 9.38
CA THR A 122 -14.95 -1.46 9.20
C THR A 122 -13.99 -2.63 8.97
N GLY A 123 -13.13 -2.56 7.97
CA GLY A 123 -11.99 -3.46 7.81
C GLY A 123 -12.31 -4.91 7.44
N ALA A 124 -13.56 -5.25 7.03
CA ALA A 124 -13.95 -6.63 6.77
C ALA A 124 -13.21 -7.25 5.56
N VAL A 125 -13.08 -6.50 4.47
CA VAL A 125 -12.34 -6.91 3.27
C VAL A 125 -10.85 -6.69 3.46
N GLU A 126 -10.46 -5.60 4.08
CA GLU A 126 -9.07 -5.25 4.39
C GLU A 126 -8.37 -6.31 5.23
N ALA A 127 -9.07 -6.94 6.17
CA ALA A 127 -8.52 -8.04 6.95
C ALA A 127 -8.25 -9.31 6.10
N LEU A 128 -8.95 -9.49 4.98
CA LEU A 128 -8.64 -10.56 4.03
C LEU A 128 -7.45 -10.16 3.15
N ARG A 129 -7.39 -8.90 2.70
CA ARG A 129 -6.31 -8.34 1.90
C ARG A 129 -4.98 -8.30 2.66
N ALA A 130 -5.00 -8.19 4.00
CA ALA A 130 -3.80 -8.20 4.82
C ALA A 130 -2.95 -9.46 4.61
N VAL A 131 -3.57 -10.60 4.31
CA VAL A 131 -2.90 -11.89 4.03
C VAL A 131 -2.89 -12.14 2.54
N LYS A 132 -1.73 -12.04 1.91
CA LYS A 132 -1.54 -12.21 0.46
C LYS A 132 -1.47 -13.69 0.08
N ASP A 133 -2.21 -14.08 -0.94
CA ASP A 133 -2.05 -15.39 -1.57
C ASP A 133 -0.75 -15.46 -2.43
N ASP A 134 -0.43 -16.65 -2.96
CA ASP A 134 0.80 -16.84 -3.74
C ASP A 134 0.85 -15.98 -5.00
N GLU A 135 -0.30 -15.81 -5.68
CA GLU A 135 -0.39 -15.00 -6.90
C GLU A 135 -0.23 -13.50 -6.58
N GLU A 136 -0.80 -13.02 -5.47
CA GLU A 136 -0.63 -11.64 -4.99
C GLU A 136 0.84 -11.34 -4.66
N ARG A 137 1.49 -12.25 -3.93
CA ARG A 137 2.92 -12.13 -3.61
C ARG A 137 3.79 -12.13 -4.86
N GLU A 138 3.44 -12.91 -5.88
CA GLU A 138 4.18 -12.90 -7.15
C GLU A 138 4.03 -11.57 -7.90
N LEU A 139 2.85 -10.96 -7.89
CA LEU A 139 2.66 -9.63 -8.49
C LEU A 139 3.45 -8.55 -7.75
N ILE A 140 3.49 -8.60 -6.41
CA ILE A 140 4.32 -7.70 -5.59
C ILE A 140 5.82 -7.90 -5.92
N ARG A 141 6.29 -9.16 -6.07
CA ARG A 141 7.69 -9.42 -6.47
C ARG A 141 8.01 -8.88 -7.86
N ARG A 142 7.08 -8.98 -8.82
CA ARG A 142 7.25 -8.41 -10.16
C ARG A 142 7.31 -6.89 -10.10
N ALA A 143 6.46 -6.25 -9.30
CA ALA A 143 6.49 -4.80 -9.08
C ALA A 143 7.82 -4.37 -8.45
N GLN A 144 8.31 -5.12 -7.45
CA GLN A 144 9.60 -4.86 -6.82
C GLN A 144 10.78 -5.09 -7.77
N ALA A 145 10.74 -6.13 -8.60
CA ALA A 145 11.82 -6.37 -9.57
C ALA A 145 11.96 -5.23 -10.58
N ALA A 146 10.84 -4.66 -11.05
CA ALA A 146 10.86 -3.46 -11.90
C ALA A 146 11.41 -2.23 -11.13
N THR A 147 11.12 -2.13 -9.82
CA THR A 147 11.64 -1.06 -8.96
C THR A 147 13.15 -1.19 -8.75
N ASP A 148 13.64 -2.40 -8.47
CA ASP A 148 15.08 -2.68 -8.32
C ASP A 148 15.84 -2.34 -9.60
N ALA A 149 15.35 -2.75 -10.78
CA ALA A 149 15.98 -2.45 -12.06
C ALA A 149 15.98 -0.93 -12.36
N ALA A 150 14.86 -0.25 -12.13
CA ALA A 150 14.77 1.20 -12.29
C ALA A 150 15.73 1.95 -11.33
N PHE A 151 15.98 1.40 -10.13
CA PHE A 151 16.98 1.96 -9.22
C PHE A 151 18.40 1.87 -9.78
N GLU A 152 18.80 0.73 -10.32
CA GLU A 152 20.11 0.57 -10.92
C GLU A 152 20.32 1.54 -12.09
N ASP A 153 19.32 1.65 -12.97
CA ASP A 153 19.39 2.51 -14.16
C ASP A 153 19.39 4.02 -13.80
N VAL A 154 18.68 4.44 -12.77
CA VAL A 154 18.61 5.87 -12.39
C VAL A 154 19.92 6.39 -11.84
N LEU A 155 20.74 5.53 -11.22
CA LEU A 155 22.07 5.92 -10.71
C LEU A 155 22.96 6.47 -11.80
N ASP A 156 22.93 5.89 -13.00
CA ASP A 156 23.70 6.34 -14.16
C ASP A 156 23.27 7.71 -14.71
N LEU A 157 22.08 8.18 -14.32
CA LEU A 157 21.54 9.48 -14.74
C LEU A 157 21.88 10.60 -13.76
N LEU A 158 22.34 10.27 -12.54
CA LEU A 158 22.69 11.27 -11.54
C LEU A 158 23.97 12.00 -11.94
N ALA A 159 23.85 13.29 -12.25
CA ALA A 159 24.96 14.16 -12.65
C ALA A 159 24.74 15.56 -12.11
N VAL A 160 25.82 16.31 -11.88
CA VAL A 160 25.75 17.73 -11.48
C VAL A 160 24.82 18.50 -12.40
N GLY A 161 23.86 19.20 -11.81
CA GLY A 161 22.92 20.06 -12.53
C GLY A 161 21.61 19.38 -12.96
N ILE A 162 21.45 18.06 -12.81
CA ILE A 162 20.13 17.42 -12.97
C ILE A 162 19.21 17.85 -11.82
N SER A 163 17.93 18.14 -12.10
CA SER A 163 16.98 18.51 -11.03
C SER A 163 16.22 17.31 -10.46
N GLU A 164 15.70 17.45 -9.23
CA GLU A 164 14.86 16.45 -8.58
C GLU A 164 13.68 16.06 -9.47
N GLU A 165 12.96 17.04 -10.08
CA GLU A 165 11.88 16.75 -11.03
C GLU A 165 12.32 15.98 -12.28
N GLN A 166 13.54 16.21 -12.77
CA GLN A 166 14.05 15.46 -13.92
C GLN A 166 14.30 14.01 -13.54
N VAL A 167 14.88 13.76 -12.36
CA VAL A 167 15.11 12.39 -11.85
C VAL A 167 13.78 11.69 -11.61
N ALA A 168 12.79 12.34 -10.99
CA ALA A 168 11.46 11.77 -10.78
C ALA A 168 10.81 11.33 -12.11
N ARG A 169 10.84 12.18 -13.15
CA ARG A 169 10.35 11.82 -14.49
C ARG A 169 11.12 10.68 -15.14
N HIS A 170 12.42 10.56 -14.88
CA HIS A 170 13.21 9.43 -15.36
C HIS A 170 12.81 8.13 -14.64
N LEU A 171 12.64 8.16 -13.32
CA LEU A 171 12.16 7.00 -12.56
C LEU A 171 10.82 6.48 -13.06
N GLU A 172 9.84 7.37 -13.30
CA GLU A 172 8.54 6.97 -13.85
C GLU A 172 8.65 6.27 -15.22
N ARG A 173 9.56 6.74 -16.08
CA ARG A 173 9.81 6.13 -17.37
C ARG A 173 10.51 4.78 -17.21
N LEU A 174 11.57 4.73 -16.39
CA LEU A 174 12.33 3.50 -16.15
C LEU A 174 11.46 2.39 -15.58
N LEU A 175 10.61 2.69 -14.59
CA LEU A 175 9.65 1.72 -14.05
C LEU A 175 8.78 1.08 -15.15
N ARG A 176 8.31 1.87 -16.12
CA ARG A 176 7.51 1.35 -17.25
C ARG A 176 8.36 0.57 -18.25
N ASP A 177 9.58 1.02 -18.53
CA ASP A 177 10.52 0.34 -19.42
C ASP A 177 10.90 -1.04 -18.82
N GLU A 178 10.97 -1.15 -17.49
CA GLU A 178 11.23 -2.39 -16.72
C GLU A 178 9.96 -3.25 -16.46
N GLY A 179 8.83 -2.89 -17.05
CA GLY A 179 7.63 -3.74 -17.08
C GLY A 179 6.57 -3.45 -16.05
N ALA A 180 6.66 -2.33 -15.31
CA ALA A 180 5.56 -1.87 -14.49
C ALA A 180 4.45 -1.22 -15.35
N ASP A 181 3.19 -1.39 -14.95
CA ASP A 181 2.03 -0.72 -15.58
C ASP A 181 2.01 0.79 -15.31
N GLY A 182 2.66 1.20 -14.21
CA GLY A 182 2.70 2.58 -13.75
C GLY A 182 3.58 2.75 -12.52
N VAL A 183 3.47 3.94 -11.91
CA VAL A 183 4.06 4.21 -10.61
C VAL A 183 3.12 3.76 -9.49
N SER A 184 3.69 3.32 -8.40
CA SER A 184 2.98 2.94 -7.18
C SER A 184 2.39 4.17 -6.46
N PHE A 185 3.17 5.24 -6.44
CA PHE A 185 2.86 6.55 -5.89
C PHE A 185 3.75 7.61 -6.56
N ASP A 186 3.48 8.90 -6.32
CA ASP A 186 4.31 9.99 -6.83
C ASP A 186 5.72 9.89 -6.23
N SER A 187 6.73 9.72 -7.09
CA SER A 187 8.11 9.47 -6.65
C SER A 187 8.66 10.64 -5.85
N ILE A 188 9.27 10.36 -4.70
CA ILE A 188 9.99 11.33 -3.88
C ILE A 188 11.45 11.31 -4.28
N VAL A 189 11.95 12.44 -4.79
CA VAL A 189 13.37 12.66 -5.09
C VAL A 189 13.81 13.91 -4.34
N ALA A 190 14.76 13.76 -3.43
CA ALA A 190 15.21 14.87 -2.59
C ALA A 190 16.74 14.92 -2.50
N PHE A 191 17.32 16.09 -2.79
CA PHE A 191 18.76 16.33 -2.76
C PHE A 191 19.16 17.16 -1.56
N GLY A 192 20.31 16.84 -0.95
CA GLY A 192 20.93 17.60 0.14
C GLY A 192 19.93 17.89 1.27
N GLU A 193 19.72 19.18 1.59
CA GLU A 193 18.83 19.59 2.69
C GLU A 193 17.36 19.23 2.48
N ASN A 194 16.87 19.11 1.22
CA ASN A 194 15.51 18.70 0.91
C ASN A 194 15.23 17.27 1.38
N ALA A 195 16.25 16.41 1.48
CA ALA A 195 16.11 15.06 2.02
C ALA A 195 15.66 15.03 3.49
N ALA A 196 15.75 16.15 4.22
CA ALA A 196 15.21 16.28 5.58
C ALA A 196 13.68 16.29 5.65
N GLU A 197 13.00 16.41 4.53
CA GLU A 197 11.55 16.31 4.43
C GLU A 197 11.15 14.86 4.08
N PRO A 198 10.44 14.11 4.97
CA PRO A 198 10.05 12.72 4.68
C PRO A 198 9.26 12.57 3.38
N HIS A 199 8.29 13.46 3.12
CA HIS A 199 7.40 13.49 1.95
C HIS A 199 7.68 14.69 1.05
N HIS A 200 8.96 14.88 0.68
CA HIS A 200 9.37 15.97 -0.19
C HIS A 200 8.78 15.84 -1.60
N GLU A 201 8.20 16.90 -2.13
CA GLU A 201 7.79 16.96 -3.54
C GLU A 201 8.99 17.38 -4.40
N PRO A 202 9.35 16.61 -5.45
CA PRO A 202 10.49 16.93 -6.31
C PRO A 202 10.43 18.37 -6.87
N SER A 203 11.51 19.10 -6.74
CA SER A 203 11.62 20.53 -7.08
C SER A 203 12.60 20.78 -8.23
N HIS A 204 12.79 22.05 -8.58
CA HIS A 204 13.83 22.49 -9.54
C HIS A 204 15.24 22.51 -8.94
N ARG A 205 15.43 22.12 -7.65
CA ARG A 205 16.75 22.02 -7.03
C ARG A 205 17.62 21.08 -7.85
N GLN A 206 18.83 21.55 -8.17
CA GLN A 206 19.82 20.79 -8.94
C GLN A 206 20.76 20.03 -8.02
N LEU A 207 21.20 18.86 -8.47
CA LEU A 207 22.18 18.02 -7.79
C LEU A 207 23.56 18.69 -7.81
N GLU A 208 24.21 18.72 -6.66
CA GLU A 208 25.53 19.27 -6.43
C GLU A 208 26.45 18.26 -5.76
N GLU A 209 27.75 18.42 -5.93
CA GLU A 209 28.76 17.64 -5.23
C GLU A 209 28.60 17.75 -3.70
N GLY A 210 28.59 16.62 -3.01
CA GLY A 210 28.41 16.53 -1.57
C GLY A 210 26.95 16.35 -1.13
N ASP A 211 26.00 16.32 -2.06
CA ASP A 211 24.60 16.04 -1.74
C ASP A 211 24.38 14.60 -1.33
N ILE A 212 23.50 14.43 -0.37
CA ILE A 212 22.79 13.17 -0.16
C ILE A 212 21.58 13.14 -1.09
N VAL A 213 21.29 11.99 -1.69
CA VAL A 213 20.18 11.80 -2.62
C VAL A 213 19.24 10.73 -2.03
N LYS A 214 18.04 11.13 -1.65
CA LYS A 214 16.97 10.24 -1.19
C LYS A 214 16.03 9.99 -2.36
N LEU A 215 15.87 8.71 -2.71
CA LEU A 215 14.98 8.21 -3.76
C LEU A 215 13.96 7.27 -3.13
N ASP A 216 12.67 7.61 -3.28
CA ASP A 216 11.56 6.84 -2.73
C ASP A 216 10.50 6.69 -3.82
N PHE A 217 10.31 5.45 -4.28
CA PHE A 217 9.51 5.15 -5.44
C PHE A 217 9.18 3.66 -5.52
N GLY A 218 8.18 3.33 -6.32
CA GLY A 218 7.79 1.95 -6.54
C GLY A 218 7.05 1.75 -7.86
N GLY A 219 7.16 0.55 -8.42
CA GLY A 219 6.39 0.10 -9.58
C GLY A 219 5.01 -0.43 -9.19
N LEU A 220 4.06 -0.34 -10.12
CA LEU A 220 2.72 -0.91 -10.02
C LEU A 220 2.58 -2.01 -11.08
N VAL A 221 2.21 -3.23 -10.69
CA VAL A 221 1.98 -4.35 -11.61
C VAL A 221 0.63 -4.99 -11.32
N GLU A 222 -0.25 -4.97 -12.32
CA GLU A 222 -1.62 -5.51 -12.20
C GLU A 222 -2.34 -5.05 -10.93
N GLY A 223 -2.11 -3.76 -10.52
CA GLY A 223 -2.68 -3.10 -9.35
C GLY A 223 -2.01 -3.42 -8.03
N TYR A 224 -0.97 -4.23 -8.00
CA TYR A 224 -0.15 -4.45 -6.80
C TYR A 224 1.05 -3.52 -6.79
N HIS A 225 1.28 -2.94 -5.62
CA HIS A 225 2.28 -1.91 -5.38
C HIS A 225 3.62 -2.51 -4.95
N ALA A 226 4.71 -1.86 -5.37
CA ALA A 226 6.02 -1.95 -4.72
C ALA A 226 6.32 -0.64 -3.99
N ASP A 227 7.21 -0.73 -3.02
CA ASP A 227 7.66 0.38 -2.20
C ASP A 227 9.13 0.19 -1.84
N MET A 228 9.96 1.18 -2.15
CA MET A 228 11.38 1.12 -1.86
C MET A 228 11.98 2.52 -1.69
N ASN A 229 12.74 2.70 -0.61
CA ASN A 229 13.56 3.88 -0.44
C ASN A 229 15.06 3.52 -0.40
N ARG A 230 15.84 4.28 -1.13
CA ARG A 230 17.30 4.26 -1.04
C ARG A 230 17.85 5.67 -0.89
N THR A 231 18.89 5.77 -0.09
CA THR A 231 19.65 7.00 0.09
C THR A 231 21.08 6.77 -0.36
N VAL A 232 21.54 7.56 -1.34
CA VAL A 232 22.88 7.45 -1.93
C VAL A 232 23.67 8.74 -1.73
N ALA A 233 24.99 8.67 -1.85
CA ALA A 233 25.91 9.80 -1.79
C ALA A 233 26.27 10.27 -3.20
N PHE A 234 26.22 11.57 -3.45
CA PHE A 234 26.76 12.15 -4.68
C PHE A 234 28.03 12.95 -4.32
N GLY A 235 29.19 12.37 -4.63
CA GLY A 235 30.47 12.89 -4.16
C GLY A 235 30.73 12.63 -2.68
N SER A 236 31.53 13.49 -2.05
CA SER A 236 31.97 13.30 -0.66
C SER A 236 30.99 13.86 0.36
N LEU A 237 30.26 13.00 1.08
CA LEU A 237 29.32 13.40 2.13
C LEU A 237 30.00 13.89 3.41
N ALA A 238 29.30 14.78 4.12
CA ALA A 238 29.60 15.12 5.52
C ALA A 238 29.57 13.88 6.42
N SER A 239 30.46 13.82 7.40
CA SER A 239 30.59 12.66 8.31
C SER A 239 29.33 12.37 9.11
N GLU A 240 28.51 13.39 9.39
CA GLU A 240 27.23 13.23 10.09
C GLU A 240 26.19 12.50 9.25
N LEU A 241 26.09 12.80 7.94
CA LEU A 241 25.22 12.10 7.01
C LEU A 241 25.62 10.62 6.85
N ARG A 242 26.92 10.31 6.79
CA ARG A 242 27.43 8.94 6.78
C ARG A 242 27.03 8.19 8.06
N LYS A 243 27.20 8.85 9.22
CA LYS A 243 26.77 8.28 10.51
C LYS A 243 25.26 8.02 10.52
N MET A 244 24.46 8.95 10.01
CA MET A 244 23.00 8.75 9.91
C MET A 244 22.67 7.53 9.05
N HIS A 245 23.34 7.36 7.89
CA HIS A 245 23.13 6.21 7.03
C HIS A 245 23.47 4.89 7.72
N ASP A 246 24.61 4.80 8.41
CA ASP A 246 25.02 3.60 9.16
C ASP A 246 23.99 3.24 10.24
N VAL A 247 23.51 4.24 11.00
CA VAL A 247 22.49 4.07 12.03
C VAL A 247 21.17 3.59 11.42
N ILE A 248 20.73 4.16 10.30
CA ILE A 248 19.48 3.76 9.65
C ILE A 248 19.59 2.35 9.06
N ARG A 249 20.71 1.98 8.47
CA ARG A 249 20.94 0.63 7.98
C ARG A 249 20.87 -0.42 9.11
N GLU A 250 21.46 -0.13 10.26
CA GLU A 250 21.38 -0.99 11.45
C GLU A 250 19.93 -1.04 12.01
N ALA A 251 19.25 0.09 12.09
CA ALA A 251 17.87 0.19 12.54
C ALA A 251 16.91 -0.61 11.64
N GLN A 252 17.08 -0.48 10.33
CA GLN A 252 16.27 -1.19 9.35
C GLN A 252 16.50 -2.71 9.46
N GLN A 253 17.73 -3.16 9.59
CA GLN A 253 18.03 -4.57 9.81
C GLN A 253 17.40 -5.08 11.12
N SER A 254 17.49 -4.32 12.21
CA SER A 254 16.87 -4.69 13.50
C SER A 254 15.34 -4.78 13.38
N GLY A 255 14.71 -3.88 12.61
CA GLY A 255 13.30 -3.95 12.30
C GLY A 255 12.95 -5.21 11.51
N ILE A 256 13.69 -5.53 10.45
CA ILE A 256 13.48 -6.73 9.63
C ILE A 256 13.64 -8.01 10.47
N ASP A 257 14.64 -8.08 11.35
CA ASP A 257 14.88 -9.24 12.21
C ASP A 257 13.73 -9.46 13.22
N ALA A 258 12.99 -8.40 13.56
CA ALA A 258 11.81 -8.48 14.42
C ALA A 258 10.53 -8.89 13.68
N VAL A 259 10.49 -8.80 12.35
CA VAL A 259 9.33 -9.20 11.55
C VAL A 259 9.17 -10.72 11.58
N ARG A 260 8.03 -11.19 12.07
CA ARG A 260 7.58 -12.60 12.02
C ARG A 260 6.09 -12.68 12.28
N ALA A 261 5.48 -13.78 11.92
CA ALA A 261 4.08 -14.05 12.29
C ALA A 261 3.90 -14.00 13.81
N GLY A 262 2.87 -13.30 14.26
CA GLY A 262 2.56 -13.11 15.68
C GLY A 262 3.34 -12.00 16.39
N ALA A 263 4.39 -11.42 15.79
CA ALA A 263 4.99 -10.18 16.30
C ALA A 263 4.00 -9.02 16.08
N THR A 264 4.03 -8.02 16.96
CA THR A 264 3.19 -6.83 16.79
C THR A 264 3.92 -5.73 16.02
N GLY A 265 3.16 -4.82 15.39
CA GLY A 265 3.75 -3.65 14.75
C GLY A 265 4.53 -2.77 15.75
N THR A 266 4.11 -2.76 17.03
CA THR A 266 4.83 -2.08 18.13
C THR A 266 6.20 -2.73 18.40
N GLU A 267 6.30 -4.05 18.40
CA GLU A 267 7.58 -4.75 18.62
C GLU A 267 8.58 -4.48 17.49
N VAL A 268 8.12 -4.49 16.23
CA VAL A 268 8.97 -4.20 15.05
C VAL A 268 9.42 -2.73 15.07
N ASP A 269 8.51 -1.79 15.34
CA ASP A 269 8.87 -0.36 15.47
C ASP A 269 9.87 -0.13 16.60
N ALA A 270 9.68 -0.78 17.76
CA ALA A 270 10.58 -0.64 18.91
C ALA A 270 11.99 -1.15 18.59
N ALA A 271 12.12 -2.23 17.82
CA ALA A 271 13.43 -2.78 17.44
C ALA A 271 14.23 -1.78 16.59
N ALA A 272 13.62 -1.17 15.56
CA ALA A 272 14.26 -0.15 14.75
C ALA A 272 14.52 1.15 15.53
N ARG A 273 13.53 1.61 16.28
CA ARG A 273 13.58 2.87 17.04
C ARG A 273 14.62 2.89 18.13
N GLN A 274 14.84 1.79 18.85
CA GLN A 274 15.87 1.68 19.90
C GLN A 274 17.29 1.91 19.37
N VAL A 275 17.59 1.47 18.15
CA VAL A 275 18.89 1.74 17.50
C VAL A 275 19.05 3.24 17.25
N ILE A 276 18.04 3.88 16.71
CA ILE A 276 18.04 5.33 16.39
C ILE A 276 18.16 6.16 17.68
N GLU A 277 17.41 5.81 18.72
CA GLU A 277 17.45 6.48 20.03
C GLU A 277 18.82 6.28 20.70
N GLY A 278 19.37 5.06 20.65
CA GLY A 278 20.70 4.73 21.20
C GLY A 278 21.83 5.52 20.53
N ALA A 279 21.67 5.88 19.25
CA ALA A 279 22.60 6.71 18.50
C ALA A 279 22.42 8.22 18.73
N GLY A 280 21.40 8.66 19.49
CA GLY A 280 21.11 10.05 19.84
C GLY A 280 20.22 10.77 18.83
N PHE A 281 19.51 10.05 17.95
CA PHE A 281 18.62 10.62 16.93
C PHE A 281 17.14 10.37 17.20
N GLY A 282 16.73 9.97 18.40
CA GLY A 282 15.36 9.59 18.71
C GLY A 282 14.30 10.64 18.34
N ASP A 283 14.58 11.94 18.56
CA ASP A 283 13.69 13.04 18.19
C ASP A 283 13.65 13.33 16.67
N ARG A 284 14.48 12.64 15.88
CA ARG A 284 14.59 12.81 14.44
C ARG A 284 13.91 11.71 13.64
N PHE A 285 13.36 10.69 14.30
CA PHE A 285 12.51 9.66 13.70
C PHE A 285 11.04 9.95 14.03
N VAL A 286 10.35 10.57 13.10
CA VAL A 286 9.06 11.26 13.33
C VAL A 286 7.83 10.50 12.81
N HIS A 287 8.00 9.31 12.22
CA HIS A 287 6.91 8.48 11.70
C HIS A 287 6.96 7.04 12.24
N GLY A 288 6.04 6.20 11.83
CA GLY A 288 6.06 4.75 12.09
C GLY A 288 7.13 4.06 11.26
N THR A 289 7.46 2.83 11.63
CA THR A 289 8.50 2.07 10.93
C THR A 289 8.00 1.43 9.64
N GLY A 290 6.66 1.41 9.39
CA GLY A 290 6.14 0.85 8.15
C GLY A 290 4.64 0.57 8.14
N HIS A 291 4.19 -0.04 7.06
CA HIS A 291 2.80 -0.36 6.76
C HIS A 291 2.70 -1.59 5.86
N GLY A 292 1.50 -2.14 5.72
CA GLY A 292 1.20 -3.16 4.73
C GLY A 292 1.19 -2.59 3.31
N VAL A 293 1.54 -3.42 2.34
CA VAL A 293 1.52 -3.10 0.91
C VAL A 293 0.75 -4.18 0.17
N GLY A 294 -0.05 -3.80 -0.82
CA GLY A 294 -0.82 -4.75 -1.65
C GLY A 294 -1.52 -4.05 -2.80
N LEU A 295 -2.84 -4.13 -2.86
CA LEU A 295 -3.67 -3.37 -3.80
C LEU A 295 -3.74 -1.87 -3.48
N GLU A 296 -3.33 -1.46 -2.31
CA GLU A 296 -3.07 -0.08 -1.93
C GLU A 296 -1.63 0.04 -1.46
N ILE A 297 -1.04 1.21 -1.69
CA ILE A 297 0.32 1.48 -1.22
C ILE A 297 0.38 1.43 0.31
N HIS A 298 -0.61 1.99 0.99
CA HIS A 298 -0.74 1.94 2.42
C HIS A 298 -1.99 1.13 2.81
N GLU A 299 -1.79 -0.06 3.34
CA GLU A 299 -2.87 -0.88 3.88
C GLU A 299 -2.45 -1.57 5.20
N ALA A 300 -3.35 -2.30 5.83
CA ALA A 300 -3.01 -3.11 7.01
C ALA A 300 -2.09 -4.30 6.62
N PRO A 301 -1.24 -4.76 7.57
CA PRO A 301 -1.06 -4.30 8.94
C PRO A 301 -0.13 -3.09 9.05
N TRP A 302 -0.25 -2.34 10.16
CA TRP A 302 0.56 -1.14 10.42
C TRP A 302 1.72 -1.45 11.38
N ILE A 303 2.91 -0.85 11.12
CA ILE A 303 4.08 -0.95 11.97
C ILE A 303 4.40 0.43 12.56
N GLY A 304 4.29 0.57 13.87
CA GLY A 304 4.47 1.85 14.55
C GLY A 304 4.11 1.77 16.01
N ARG A 305 4.25 2.89 16.71
CA ARG A 305 3.86 3.01 18.12
C ARG A 305 2.38 2.69 18.30
N SER A 306 2.03 1.88 19.28
CA SER A 306 0.64 1.49 19.59
C SER A 306 -0.07 0.72 18.45
N LYS A 307 0.66 -0.14 17.76
CA LYS A 307 0.15 -1.08 16.75
C LYS A 307 0.30 -2.51 17.27
N ASP A 308 -0.57 -2.86 18.23
CA ASP A 308 -0.44 -4.08 19.04
C ASP A 308 -1.12 -5.31 18.40
N GLU A 309 -1.69 -5.16 17.21
CA GLU A 309 -2.25 -6.28 16.45
C GLU A 309 -1.11 -7.17 15.92
N PRO A 310 -1.24 -8.50 16.06
CA PRO A 310 -0.21 -9.41 15.57
C PRO A 310 -0.16 -9.43 14.03
N LEU A 311 1.04 -9.41 13.49
CA LEU A 311 1.29 -9.53 12.06
C LEU A 311 0.88 -10.95 11.60
N PRO A 312 -0.01 -11.08 10.61
CA PRO A 312 -0.39 -12.40 10.11
C PRO A 312 0.70 -12.95 9.15
N SER A 313 0.90 -14.26 9.18
CA SER A 313 1.71 -14.96 8.17
C SER A 313 1.14 -14.71 6.77
N GLY A 314 1.99 -14.39 5.80
CA GLY A 314 1.62 -14.02 4.44
C GLY A 314 1.32 -12.54 4.23
N ALA A 315 1.40 -11.68 5.25
CA ALA A 315 1.40 -10.24 5.05
C ALA A 315 2.68 -9.78 4.34
N VAL A 316 2.61 -8.66 3.64
CA VAL A 316 3.76 -7.92 3.12
C VAL A 316 3.74 -6.53 3.75
N VAL A 317 4.85 -6.14 4.38
CA VAL A 317 4.98 -4.89 5.11
C VAL A 317 6.25 -4.16 4.71
N THR A 318 6.28 -2.83 4.81
CA THR A 318 7.52 -2.05 4.70
C THR A 318 8.27 -2.02 6.03
N VAL A 319 9.59 -1.87 5.97
CA VAL A 319 10.46 -1.52 7.09
C VAL A 319 11.34 -0.37 6.66
N GLU A 320 10.98 0.86 7.08
CA GLU A 320 11.46 2.12 6.51
C GLU A 320 11.91 3.16 7.56
N PRO A 321 12.74 2.82 8.55
CA PRO A 321 13.19 3.82 9.49
C PRO A 321 13.92 4.97 8.81
N GLY A 322 13.78 6.20 9.37
CA GLY A 322 14.40 7.40 8.82
C GLY A 322 14.87 8.37 9.89
N ILE A 323 15.95 9.11 9.60
CA ILE A 323 16.47 10.25 10.38
C ILE A 323 16.44 11.49 9.51
N TYR A 324 15.85 12.58 10.01
CA TYR A 324 15.67 13.83 9.28
C TYR A 324 16.18 15.01 10.11
N VAL A 325 17.18 15.75 9.56
CA VAL A 325 17.82 16.87 10.23
C VAL A 325 17.72 18.12 9.36
N ALA A 326 16.87 19.08 9.76
CA ALA A 326 16.67 20.32 9.03
C ALA A 326 17.99 21.07 8.77
N GLY A 327 18.21 21.52 7.53
CA GLY A 327 19.42 22.21 7.08
C GLY A 327 20.65 21.31 6.88
N LEU A 328 20.50 19.98 7.05
CA LEU A 328 21.54 19.00 6.80
C LEU A 328 21.11 17.98 5.72
N GLY A 329 19.98 17.34 5.92
CA GLY A 329 19.46 16.30 5.06
C GLY A 329 18.73 15.20 5.84
N GLY A 330 18.35 14.14 5.13
CA GLY A 330 17.67 12.98 5.72
C GLY A 330 18.10 11.68 5.07
N VAL A 331 18.00 10.62 5.83
CA VAL A 331 18.28 9.24 5.40
C VAL A 331 17.09 8.37 5.72
N ARG A 332 16.63 7.61 4.73
CA ARG A 332 15.69 6.49 4.87
C ARG A 332 16.21 5.32 4.06
N ILE A 333 16.05 4.12 4.59
CA ILE A 333 16.29 2.86 3.87
C ILE A 333 15.06 2.00 4.10
N GLU A 334 14.50 1.50 3.02
CA GLU A 334 13.24 0.77 3.05
C GLU A 334 13.27 -0.45 2.17
N ASP A 335 12.72 -1.52 2.69
CA ASP A 335 12.39 -2.72 1.93
C ASP A 335 10.99 -3.22 2.29
N MET A 336 10.33 -3.83 1.31
CA MET A 336 9.18 -4.69 1.57
C MET A 336 9.63 -6.03 2.12
N VAL A 337 8.92 -6.52 3.14
CA VAL A 337 9.21 -7.75 3.87
C VAL A 337 7.98 -8.63 3.93
N GLU A 338 8.06 -9.84 3.41
CA GLU A 338 7.04 -10.88 3.58
C GLU A 338 7.13 -11.43 5.01
N VAL A 339 6.00 -11.42 5.71
CA VAL A 339 5.88 -11.99 7.06
C VAL A 339 5.72 -13.49 6.94
N THR A 340 6.65 -14.26 7.49
CA THR A 340 6.57 -15.73 7.52
C THR A 340 6.56 -16.24 8.96
N ASP A 341 6.27 -17.52 9.15
CA ASP A 341 6.29 -18.16 10.49
C ASP A 341 7.71 -18.18 11.08
N ASP A 342 8.72 -18.26 10.21
CA ASP A 342 10.14 -18.37 10.61
C ASP A 342 10.87 -17.01 10.70
N GLY A 343 10.23 -15.90 10.26
CA GLY A 343 10.83 -14.56 10.23
C GLY A 343 10.40 -13.70 9.06
N GLY A 344 11.02 -12.53 8.90
CA GLY A 344 10.84 -11.64 7.75
C GLY A 344 11.67 -12.07 6.54
N ARG A 345 11.07 -12.08 5.36
CA ARG A 345 11.76 -12.32 4.09
C ARG A 345 11.73 -11.05 3.25
N VAL A 346 12.87 -10.41 3.03
CA VAL A 346 12.99 -9.24 2.15
C VAL A 346 12.65 -9.62 0.71
N ILE A 347 11.86 -8.78 0.03
CA ILE A 347 11.38 -9.04 -1.33
C ILE A 347 12.33 -8.42 -2.38
N GLY A 348 12.96 -7.29 -2.12
CA GLY A 348 13.87 -6.60 -3.04
C GLY A 348 15.31 -7.16 -3.03
N THR A 349 16.10 -6.73 -4.02
CA THR A 349 17.52 -7.11 -4.21
C THR A 349 18.48 -5.91 -4.17
N SER A 350 17.98 -4.67 -4.27
CA SER A 350 18.79 -3.45 -4.23
C SER A 350 19.58 -3.35 -2.94
N THR A 351 20.88 -2.99 -3.03
CA THR A 351 21.75 -2.88 -1.86
C THR A 351 21.27 -1.83 -0.88
N ARG A 352 21.49 -2.07 0.41
CA ARG A 352 21.27 -1.14 1.52
C ARG A 352 22.55 -0.43 1.97
N ASP A 353 23.69 -0.81 1.39
CA ASP A 353 24.93 -0.12 1.62
C ASP A 353 24.95 1.24 0.94
N LEU A 354 25.67 2.21 1.51
CA LEU A 354 25.80 3.52 0.94
C LEU A 354 26.56 3.44 -0.40
N ILE A 355 25.84 3.72 -1.49
CA ILE A 355 26.45 3.90 -2.80
C ILE A 355 27.03 5.31 -2.86
N GLU A 356 28.28 5.43 -3.30
CA GLU A 356 28.97 6.71 -3.53
C GLU A 356 29.19 6.87 -5.04
N LEU A 357 28.59 7.89 -5.64
CA LEU A 357 28.61 8.22 -7.08
C LEU A 357 29.60 9.35 -7.36
#